data_5b38c16870b6c9f5e7c18bbef859b8a8
#
_entry.id   5b38c16870b6c9f5e7c18bbef859b8a8
#
_cell.length_a   1.000
_cell.length_b   1.000
_cell.length_c   1.000
_cell.angle_alpha   90.00
_cell.angle_beta   90.00
_cell.angle_gamma   90.00
#
_symmetry.space_group_name_H-M   'P 1'
#
loop_
_entity.id
_entity.type
_entity.pdbx_description
1 polymer ?
#
loop_
_entity_poly.entity_id
_entity_poly.type
_entity_poly.pdbx_seq_one_letter_code
_entity_poly.pdbx_strand_id
1 'polypeptide(L)'
;KLINFNYLFGEYKPSGGGGIKPFIISTLYTIGLSLVIATPIGVLAAVYLQEYAKQGRLVRIIRYSTEALAGIPSIVYGLFGAAFFVTTLKFGYSLIAGSLTLAIIILPVIIRTTEEALKVVPPSYREASLGLGATRFQTLYKVILPSAIPGILSGVILSMGRVIGESAALFLTAGTVYKIPTSIMSSGRTLTVHAFLETKEKGDIASAAAAGIVLIVMIFILNLLAKFVSKKFNKANY
;
A
#
# COMPACT_ATOMS: atom_id res chain seq x y z
N LYS A 1 -9.11 -17.63 -24.55
CA LYS A 1 -8.16 -18.79 -24.54
C LYS A 1 -6.75 -18.46 -24.06
N LEU A 2 -6.40 -17.18 -23.87
CA LEU A 2 -5.08 -16.77 -23.38
C LEU A 2 -4.87 -17.07 -21.90
N ILE A 3 -5.91 -16.93 -21.07
CA ILE A 3 -5.84 -17.21 -19.62
C ILE A 3 -6.18 -18.68 -19.41
N ASN A 4 -5.17 -19.47 -19.11
CA ASN A 4 -5.26 -20.88 -18.74
C ASN A 4 -4.42 -21.14 -17.47
N PHE A 5 -4.46 -22.36 -16.93
CA PHE A 5 -3.73 -22.72 -15.72
C PHE A 5 -2.21 -22.52 -15.86
N ASN A 6 -1.65 -22.87 -17.01
CA ASN A 6 -0.23 -22.66 -17.30
C ASN A 6 0.15 -21.17 -17.38
N TYR A 7 -0.75 -20.33 -17.87
CA TYR A 7 -0.54 -18.88 -17.88
C TYR A 7 -0.50 -18.30 -16.45
N LEU A 8 -1.37 -18.75 -15.57
CA LEU A 8 -1.42 -18.25 -14.19
C LEU A 8 -0.24 -18.75 -13.34
N PHE A 9 0.07 -20.05 -13.43
CA PHE A 9 0.99 -20.72 -12.51
C PHE A 9 2.31 -21.15 -13.13
N GLY A 10 2.49 -20.94 -14.43
CA GLY A 10 3.73 -21.23 -15.13
C GLY A 10 4.81 -20.21 -14.89
N GLU A 11 6.06 -20.60 -15.21
CA GLU A 11 7.19 -19.66 -15.28
C GLU A 11 7.13 -18.81 -16.54
N TYR A 12 7.62 -17.58 -16.43
CA TYR A 12 7.67 -16.68 -17.56
C TYR A 12 8.74 -17.12 -18.57
N LYS A 13 8.38 -17.13 -19.86
CA LYS A 13 9.29 -17.40 -20.97
C LYS A 13 9.34 -16.19 -21.89
N PRO A 14 10.52 -15.55 -22.08
CA PRO A 14 10.64 -14.39 -22.98
C PRO A 14 10.26 -14.68 -24.44
N SER A 15 10.41 -15.95 -24.87
CA SER A 15 10.06 -16.42 -26.22
C SER A 15 8.56 -16.61 -26.47
N GLY A 16 7.72 -16.36 -25.46
CA GLY A 16 6.26 -16.57 -25.54
C GLY A 16 5.81 -17.90 -24.94
N GLY A 17 4.49 -18.00 -24.66
CA GLY A 17 3.87 -19.20 -24.08
C GLY A 17 4.18 -19.49 -22.62
N GLY A 18 4.82 -18.57 -21.90
CA GLY A 18 5.10 -18.67 -20.46
C GLY A 18 3.96 -18.17 -19.59
N GLY A 19 4.12 -18.33 -18.27
CA GLY A 19 3.15 -17.89 -17.27
C GLY A 19 3.54 -16.58 -16.59
N ILE A 20 2.64 -16.07 -15.74
CA ILE A 20 2.78 -14.79 -15.02
C ILE A 20 3.01 -14.98 -13.52
N LYS A 21 3.22 -16.20 -13.04
CA LYS A 21 3.44 -16.53 -11.63
C LYS A 21 4.50 -15.64 -10.94
N PRO A 22 5.69 -15.38 -11.55
CA PRO A 22 6.69 -14.53 -10.92
C PRO A 22 6.17 -13.12 -10.61
N PHE A 23 5.34 -12.57 -11.52
CA PHE A 23 4.80 -11.21 -11.41
C PHE A 23 3.69 -11.13 -10.35
N ILE A 24 2.87 -12.17 -10.21
CA ILE A 24 1.89 -12.29 -9.13
C ILE A 24 2.61 -12.29 -7.78
N ILE A 25 3.65 -13.10 -7.63
CA ILE A 25 4.44 -13.19 -6.39
C ILE A 25 5.11 -11.86 -6.07
N SER A 26 5.77 -11.23 -7.03
CA SER A 26 6.41 -9.91 -6.85
C SER A 26 5.39 -8.85 -6.45
N THR A 27 4.18 -8.87 -7.02
CA THR A 27 3.10 -7.94 -6.67
C THR A 27 2.65 -8.14 -5.22
N LEU A 28 2.45 -9.39 -4.79
CA LEU A 28 2.05 -9.69 -3.42
C LEU A 28 3.13 -9.29 -2.40
N TYR A 29 4.39 -9.55 -2.69
CA TYR A 29 5.51 -9.08 -1.84
C TYR A 29 5.52 -7.55 -1.73
N THR A 30 5.37 -6.85 -2.85
CA THR A 30 5.39 -5.38 -2.88
C THR A 30 4.22 -4.80 -2.08
N ILE A 31 3.01 -5.35 -2.24
CA ILE A 31 1.83 -4.94 -1.46
C ILE A 31 2.07 -5.16 0.04
N GLY A 32 2.46 -6.38 0.42
CA GLY A 32 2.68 -6.74 1.82
C GLY A 32 3.72 -5.86 2.49
N LEU A 33 4.89 -5.72 1.88
CA LEU A 33 5.99 -4.90 2.42
C LEU A 33 5.60 -3.42 2.52
N SER A 34 5.00 -2.84 1.47
CA SER A 34 4.60 -1.42 1.49
C SER A 34 3.58 -1.13 2.60
N LEU A 35 2.58 -2.00 2.76
CA LEU A 35 1.55 -1.84 3.80
C LEU A 35 2.09 -2.07 5.21
N VAL A 36 2.96 -3.08 5.41
CA VAL A 36 3.59 -3.36 6.71
C VAL A 36 4.45 -2.19 7.17
N ILE A 37 5.10 -1.50 6.25
CA ILE A 37 5.93 -0.32 6.56
C ILE A 37 5.06 0.93 6.77
N ALA A 38 4.17 1.23 5.83
CA ALA A 38 3.42 2.48 5.83
C ALA A 38 2.30 2.52 6.88
N THR A 39 1.63 1.38 7.15
CA THR A 39 0.45 1.37 8.05
C THR A 39 0.82 1.75 9.48
N PRO A 40 1.83 1.14 10.14
CA PRO A 40 2.19 1.55 11.48
C PRO A 40 2.61 3.02 11.57
N ILE A 41 3.44 3.47 10.62
CA ILE A 41 3.95 4.85 10.59
C ILE A 41 2.78 5.83 10.40
N GLY A 42 1.90 5.57 9.44
CA GLY A 42 0.77 6.45 9.12
C GLY A 42 -0.27 6.51 10.24
N VAL A 43 -0.59 5.36 10.85
CA VAL A 43 -1.52 5.30 11.99
C VAL A 43 -0.95 6.03 13.20
N LEU A 44 0.32 5.80 13.57
CA LEU A 44 0.94 6.49 14.68
C LEU A 44 1.05 7.99 14.45
N ALA A 45 1.40 8.42 13.23
CA ALA A 45 1.43 9.83 12.87
C ALA A 45 0.03 10.48 13.01
N ALA A 46 -1.01 9.83 12.50
CA ALA A 46 -2.39 10.33 12.59
C ALA A 46 -2.87 10.40 14.03
N VAL A 47 -2.61 9.36 14.84
CA VAL A 47 -2.91 9.37 16.27
C VAL A 47 -2.23 10.53 16.98
N TYR A 48 -0.94 10.75 16.71
CA TYR A 48 -0.24 11.87 17.30
C TYR A 48 -0.86 13.22 16.89
N LEU A 49 -1.13 13.44 15.61
CA LEU A 49 -1.69 14.69 15.09
C LEU A 49 -3.12 14.96 15.59
N GLN A 50 -3.91 13.90 15.83
CA GLN A 50 -5.30 14.04 16.22
C GLN A 50 -5.49 14.11 17.73
N GLU A 51 -4.75 13.32 18.52
CA GLU A 51 -5.01 13.13 19.96
C GLU A 51 -4.00 13.86 20.87
N TYR A 52 -2.76 14.07 20.41
CA TYR A 52 -1.69 14.64 21.26
C TYR A 52 -1.21 16.01 20.81
N ALA A 53 -1.19 16.28 19.52
CA ALA A 53 -0.64 17.52 19.02
C ALA A 53 -1.55 18.72 19.36
N LYS A 54 -0.97 19.81 19.89
CA LYS A 54 -1.69 21.07 20.06
C LYS A 54 -2.09 21.62 18.69
N GLN A 55 -3.39 21.79 18.47
CA GLN A 55 -3.90 22.35 17.23
C GLN A 55 -3.35 23.77 17.03
N GLY A 56 -2.58 23.99 15.97
CA GLY A 56 -1.90 25.25 15.72
C GLY A 56 -1.25 25.30 14.32
N ARG A 57 -0.39 26.29 14.12
CA ARG A 57 0.28 26.52 12.83
C ARG A 57 1.10 25.31 12.37
N LEU A 58 1.82 24.65 13.27
CA LEU A 58 2.67 23.49 12.95
C LEU A 58 1.83 22.32 12.42
N VAL A 59 0.76 21.94 13.14
CA VAL A 59 -0.13 20.84 12.71
C VAL A 59 -0.77 21.16 11.36
N ARG A 60 -1.15 22.43 11.15
CA ARG A 60 -1.69 22.88 9.87
C ARG A 60 -0.68 22.73 8.73
N ILE A 61 0.57 23.13 8.96
CA ILE A 61 1.65 22.96 7.96
C ILE A 61 1.87 21.48 7.64
N ILE A 62 1.92 20.60 8.65
CA ILE A 62 2.09 19.15 8.43
C ILE A 62 0.94 18.61 7.58
N ARG A 63 -0.31 18.97 7.89
CA ARG A 63 -1.48 18.53 7.09
C ARG A 63 -1.40 19.02 5.64
N TYR A 64 -1.09 20.30 5.42
CA TYR A 64 -0.91 20.84 4.07
C TYR A 64 0.23 20.13 3.31
N SER A 65 1.35 19.87 3.99
CA SER A 65 2.46 19.12 3.38
C SER A 65 2.05 17.69 3.00
N THR A 66 1.30 17.02 3.86
CA THR A 66 0.77 15.69 3.60
C THR A 66 -0.21 15.68 2.40
N GLU A 67 -1.06 16.69 2.30
CA GLU A 67 -1.96 16.85 1.14
C GLU A 67 -1.19 17.16 -0.15
N ALA A 68 -0.19 18.03 -0.09
CA ALA A 68 0.67 18.34 -1.23
C ALA A 68 1.42 17.10 -1.74
N LEU A 69 1.96 16.28 -0.82
CA LEU A 69 2.58 15.00 -1.17
C LEU A 69 1.61 14.06 -1.91
N ALA A 70 0.35 13.99 -1.52
CA ALA A 70 -0.65 13.16 -2.21
C ALA A 70 -0.88 13.56 -3.69
N GLY A 71 -0.60 14.81 -4.05
CA GLY A 71 -0.74 15.36 -5.41
C GLY A 71 0.47 15.18 -6.31
N ILE A 72 1.62 14.73 -5.80
CA ILE A 72 2.83 14.54 -6.60
C ILE A 72 2.66 13.34 -7.54
N PRO A 73 3.03 13.47 -8.85
CA PRO A 73 3.02 12.35 -9.79
C PRO A 73 3.93 11.20 -9.33
N SER A 74 3.46 9.95 -9.46
CA SER A 74 4.17 8.76 -8.98
C SER A 74 5.55 8.57 -9.61
N ILE A 75 5.74 9.03 -10.85
CA ILE A 75 7.05 9.00 -11.52
C ILE A 75 8.10 9.81 -10.75
N VAL A 76 7.72 10.94 -10.13
CA VAL A 76 8.63 11.77 -9.32
C VAL A 76 9.07 11.01 -8.07
N TYR A 77 8.13 10.31 -7.41
CA TYR A 77 8.47 9.41 -6.31
C TYR A 77 9.39 8.27 -6.77
N GLY A 78 9.17 7.74 -7.97
CA GLY A 78 10.04 6.72 -8.57
C GLY A 78 11.45 7.22 -8.78
N LEU A 79 11.62 8.44 -9.29
CA LEU A 79 12.94 9.09 -9.47
C LEU A 79 13.62 9.33 -8.12
N PHE A 80 12.87 9.83 -7.13
CA PHE A 80 13.38 9.97 -5.76
C PHE A 80 13.82 8.62 -5.18
N GLY A 81 12.98 7.59 -5.29
CA GLY A 81 13.26 6.25 -4.80
C GLY A 81 14.48 5.62 -5.49
N ALA A 82 14.64 5.82 -6.79
CA ALA A 82 15.81 5.39 -7.55
C ALA A 82 17.09 6.11 -7.07
N ALA A 83 17.04 7.42 -6.89
CA ALA A 83 18.19 8.18 -6.40
C ALA A 83 18.55 7.81 -4.95
N PHE A 84 17.55 7.73 -4.07
CA PHE A 84 17.77 7.56 -2.64
C PHE A 84 17.94 6.09 -2.24
N PHE A 85 16.94 5.22 -2.51
CA PHE A 85 16.99 3.83 -2.07
C PHE A 85 17.91 2.97 -2.94
N VAL A 86 17.79 3.09 -4.28
CA VAL A 86 18.55 2.24 -5.19
C VAL A 86 20.01 2.66 -5.22
N THR A 87 20.30 3.96 -5.37
CA THR A 87 21.67 4.45 -5.59
C THR A 87 22.38 4.84 -4.29
N THR A 88 21.79 5.74 -3.47
CA THR A 88 22.47 6.27 -2.28
C THR A 88 22.56 5.23 -1.18
N LEU A 89 21.45 4.54 -0.84
CA LEU A 89 21.43 3.46 0.15
C LEU A 89 21.97 2.13 -0.41
N LYS A 90 22.29 2.07 -1.69
CA LYS A 90 22.87 0.89 -2.37
C LYS A 90 22.02 -0.38 -2.27
N PHE A 91 20.69 -0.25 -2.14
CA PHE A 91 19.80 -1.42 -2.14
C PHE A 91 19.70 -2.06 -3.54
N GLY A 92 20.16 -1.35 -4.58
CA GLY A 92 19.97 -1.77 -5.97
C GLY A 92 18.49 -1.80 -6.36
N TYR A 93 18.20 -2.22 -7.58
CA TYR A 93 16.82 -2.53 -7.99
C TYR A 93 16.32 -3.72 -7.18
N SER A 94 15.36 -3.50 -6.30
CA SER A 94 14.91 -4.52 -5.35
C SER A 94 13.47 -4.30 -4.92
N LEU A 95 12.80 -5.37 -4.49
CA LEU A 95 11.44 -5.28 -3.97
C LEU A 95 11.38 -4.34 -2.75
N ILE A 96 12.41 -4.33 -1.90
CA ILE A 96 12.44 -3.43 -0.74
C ILE A 96 12.55 -1.95 -1.15
N ALA A 97 13.39 -1.60 -2.15
CA ALA A 97 13.49 -0.24 -2.66
C ALA A 97 12.16 0.23 -3.26
N GLY A 98 11.49 -0.64 -4.04
CA GLY A 98 10.16 -0.40 -4.57
C GLY A 98 9.12 -0.23 -3.45
N SER A 99 9.11 -1.11 -2.47
CA SER A 99 8.15 -1.08 -1.37
C SER A 99 8.31 0.14 -0.46
N LEU A 100 9.54 0.58 -0.19
CA LEU A 100 9.81 1.82 0.56
C LEU A 100 9.32 3.05 -0.22
N THR A 101 9.55 3.08 -1.52
CA THR A 101 9.04 4.15 -2.39
C THR A 101 7.52 4.21 -2.37
N LEU A 102 6.86 3.05 -2.50
CA LEU A 102 5.40 2.97 -2.40
C LEU A 102 4.88 3.30 -1.01
N ALA A 103 5.59 2.92 0.05
CA ALA A 103 5.23 3.29 1.41
C ALA A 103 5.13 4.82 1.56
N ILE A 104 6.07 5.58 0.98
CA ILE A 104 6.02 7.05 0.96
C ILE A 104 4.79 7.55 0.19
N ILE A 105 4.48 6.93 -0.96
CA ILE A 105 3.32 7.31 -1.81
C ILE A 105 1.99 7.12 -1.08
N ILE A 106 1.84 6.03 -0.30
CA ILE A 106 0.57 5.71 0.36
C ILE A 106 0.46 6.31 1.77
N LEU A 107 1.55 6.76 2.36
CA LEU A 107 1.59 7.33 3.71
C LEU A 107 0.58 8.47 3.91
N PRO A 108 0.46 9.46 3.01
CA PRO A 108 -0.53 10.54 3.12
C PRO A 108 -1.96 10.03 3.18
N VAL A 109 -2.29 9.00 2.41
CA VAL A 109 -3.64 8.41 2.39
C VAL A 109 -3.94 7.75 3.73
N ILE A 110 -2.99 6.97 4.27
CA ILE A 110 -3.17 6.28 5.56
C ILE A 110 -3.30 7.29 6.70
N ILE A 111 -2.47 8.34 6.72
CA ILE A 111 -2.54 9.39 7.74
C ILE A 111 -3.92 10.04 7.72
N ARG A 112 -4.35 10.52 6.55
CA ARG A 112 -5.61 11.25 6.41
C ARG A 112 -6.82 10.40 6.77
N THR A 113 -6.92 9.18 6.22
CA THR A 113 -8.06 8.29 6.51
C THR A 113 -8.09 7.86 7.98
N THR A 114 -6.93 7.71 8.62
CA THR A 114 -6.84 7.42 10.06
C THR A 114 -7.27 8.62 10.90
N GLU A 115 -6.85 9.85 10.56
CA GLU A 115 -7.34 11.06 11.25
C GLU A 115 -8.86 11.20 11.13
N GLU A 116 -9.42 10.94 9.93
CA GLU A 116 -10.86 10.97 9.70
C GLU A 116 -11.59 9.89 10.53
N ALA A 117 -11.03 8.67 10.60
CA ALA A 117 -11.58 7.60 11.41
C ALA A 117 -11.58 7.92 12.91
N LEU A 118 -10.54 8.56 13.41
CA LEU A 118 -10.46 9.00 14.81
C LEU A 118 -11.45 10.14 15.13
N LYS A 119 -11.73 11.04 14.17
CA LYS A 119 -12.69 12.14 14.33
C LYS A 119 -14.13 11.67 14.42
N VAL A 120 -14.47 10.58 13.73
CA VAL A 120 -15.84 10.01 13.73
C VAL A 120 -16.20 9.39 15.07
N VAL A 121 -15.23 9.00 15.90
CA VAL A 121 -15.51 8.45 17.25
C VAL A 121 -16.15 9.52 18.14
N PRO A 122 -17.38 9.27 18.70
CA PRO A 122 -18.09 10.26 19.49
C PRO A 122 -17.28 10.80 20.67
N PRO A 123 -17.29 12.12 20.94
CA PRO A 123 -16.59 12.71 22.09
C PRO A 123 -17.01 12.09 23.44
N SER A 124 -18.28 11.68 23.57
CA SER A 124 -18.80 11.02 24.76
C SER A 124 -18.03 9.76 25.17
N TYR A 125 -17.42 9.05 24.23
CA TYR A 125 -16.58 7.87 24.54
C TYR A 125 -15.32 8.29 25.28
N ARG A 126 -14.72 9.44 24.91
CA ARG A 126 -13.56 10.01 25.62
C ARG A 126 -13.94 10.49 27.02
N GLU A 127 -15.02 11.23 27.11
CA GLU A 127 -15.52 11.80 28.35
C GLU A 127 -15.91 10.72 29.37
N ALA A 128 -16.65 9.70 28.94
CA ALA A 128 -17.02 8.57 29.79
C ALA A 128 -15.79 7.79 30.29
N SER A 129 -14.82 7.50 29.43
CA SER A 129 -13.61 6.78 29.81
C SER A 129 -12.78 7.57 30.83
N LEU A 130 -12.59 8.88 30.60
CA LEU A 130 -11.87 9.76 31.52
C LEU A 130 -12.64 9.95 32.84
N GLY A 131 -13.97 10.05 32.79
CA GLY A 131 -14.85 10.13 33.98
C GLY A 131 -14.77 8.89 34.87
N LEU A 132 -14.48 7.72 34.29
CA LEU A 132 -14.20 6.47 35.02
C LEU A 132 -12.77 6.38 35.56
N GLY A 133 -11.97 7.45 35.44
CA GLY A 133 -10.61 7.51 35.97
C GLY A 133 -9.52 6.93 35.03
N ALA A 134 -9.86 6.60 33.78
CA ALA A 134 -8.85 6.14 32.81
C ALA A 134 -7.91 7.28 32.44
N THR A 135 -6.62 6.97 32.20
CA THR A 135 -5.66 7.93 31.65
C THR A 135 -5.94 8.18 30.15
N ARG A 136 -5.42 9.29 29.62
CA ARG A 136 -5.51 9.60 28.17
C ARG A 136 -4.99 8.46 27.29
N PHE A 137 -3.89 7.83 27.70
CA PHE A 137 -3.31 6.70 26.97
C PHE A 137 -4.24 5.47 27.01
N GLN A 138 -4.81 5.16 28.19
CA GLN A 138 -5.76 4.05 28.33
C GLN A 138 -7.03 4.30 27.51
N THR A 139 -7.57 5.51 27.53
CA THR A 139 -8.72 5.92 26.72
C THR A 139 -8.42 5.75 25.23
N LEU A 140 -7.26 6.22 24.76
CA LEU A 140 -6.87 6.07 23.36
C LEU A 140 -6.76 4.60 22.95
N TYR A 141 -6.00 3.81 23.69
CA TYR A 141 -5.68 2.43 23.29
C TYR A 141 -6.85 1.46 23.48
N LYS A 142 -7.66 1.64 24.56
CA LYS A 142 -8.75 0.71 24.89
C LYS A 142 -10.11 1.11 24.33
N VAL A 143 -10.32 2.38 23.97
CA VAL A 143 -11.63 2.89 23.57
C VAL A 143 -11.58 3.50 22.17
N ILE A 144 -10.74 4.51 21.96
CA ILE A 144 -10.78 5.30 20.73
C ILE A 144 -10.20 4.51 19.54
N LEU A 145 -9.02 3.95 19.70
CA LEU A 145 -8.34 3.22 18.63
C LEU A 145 -9.13 1.98 18.16
N PRO A 146 -9.65 1.11 19.07
CA PRO A 146 -10.53 0.02 18.66
C PRO A 146 -11.78 0.48 17.93
N SER A 147 -12.41 1.58 18.36
CA SER A 147 -13.58 2.15 17.70
C SER A 147 -13.28 2.71 16.32
N ALA A 148 -12.04 3.17 16.08
CA ALA A 148 -11.58 3.70 14.79
C ALA A 148 -11.07 2.62 13.81
N ILE A 149 -10.81 1.39 14.27
CA ILE A 149 -10.25 0.30 13.43
C ILE A 149 -10.99 0.14 12.09
N PRO A 150 -12.34 0.14 12.01
CA PRO A 150 -13.03 -0.04 10.73
C PRO A 150 -12.68 1.04 9.70
N GLY A 151 -12.55 2.30 10.15
CA GLY A 151 -12.14 3.42 9.30
C GLY A 151 -10.66 3.32 8.89
N ILE A 152 -9.78 2.94 9.81
CA ILE A 152 -8.36 2.71 9.54
C ILE A 152 -8.19 1.61 8.49
N LEU A 153 -8.88 0.48 8.65
CA LEU A 153 -8.85 -0.62 7.68
C LEU A 153 -9.35 -0.20 6.29
N SER A 154 -10.36 0.67 6.23
CA SER A 154 -10.81 1.25 4.95
C SER A 154 -9.70 2.04 4.27
N GLY A 155 -8.91 2.82 5.01
CA GLY A 155 -7.74 3.52 4.49
C GLY A 155 -6.64 2.58 3.99
N VAL A 156 -6.39 1.50 4.70
CA VAL A 156 -5.43 0.45 4.29
C VAL A 156 -5.89 -0.22 2.98
N ILE A 157 -7.17 -0.53 2.85
CA ILE A 157 -7.76 -1.11 1.62
C ILE A 157 -7.60 -0.16 0.43
N LEU A 158 -7.86 1.13 0.64
CA LEU A 158 -7.69 2.14 -0.40
C LEU A 158 -6.22 2.26 -0.83
N SER A 159 -5.31 2.25 0.14
CA SER A 159 -3.86 2.28 -0.10
C SER A 159 -3.37 1.04 -0.85
N MET A 160 -3.91 -0.14 -0.53
CA MET A 160 -3.62 -1.39 -1.24
C MET A 160 -3.99 -1.29 -2.73
N GLY A 161 -5.16 -0.74 -3.06
CA GLY A 161 -5.56 -0.51 -4.44
C GLY A 161 -4.58 0.41 -5.19
N ARG A 162 -4.08 1.45 -4.53
CA ARG A 162 -3.07 2.36 -5.10
C ARG A 162 -1.74 1.65 -5.36
N VAL A 163 -1.26 0.82 -4.42
CA VAL A 163 -0.02 0.03 -4.58
C VAL A 163 -0.12 -0.92 -5.77
N ILE A 164 -1.25 -1.62 -5.91
CA ILE A 164 -1.44 -2.60 -6.99
C ILE A 164 -1.40 -1.94 -8.37
N GLY A 165 -1.98 -0.73 -8.50
CA GLY A 165 -2.03 0.01 -9.76
C GLY A 165 -0.71 0.69 -10.15
N GLU A 166 0.29 0.71 -9.26
CA GLU A 166 1.51 1.48 -9.50
C GLU A 166 2.47 0.76 -10.45
N SER A 167 2.91 1.47 -11.49
CA SER A 167 3.87 0.97 -12.47
C SER A 167 5.13 1.81 -12.56
N ALA A 168 4.98 3.13 -12.68
CA ALA A 168 6.08 4.04 -12.97
C ALA A 168 7.14 4.07 -11.86
N ALA A 169 6.70 4.20 -10.60
CA ALA A 169 7.61 4.19 -9.47
C ALA A 169 8.32 2.84 -9.30
N LEU A 170 7.61 1.72 -9.51
CA LEU A 170 8.17 0.38 -9.38
C LEU A 170 9.14 0.03 -10.51
N PHE A 171 8.86 0.47 -11.73
CA PHE A 171 9.78 0.31 -12.85
C PHE A 171 11.16 0.90 -12.54
N LEU A 172 11.19 2.06 -11.86
CA LEU A 172 12.40 2.78 -11.50
C LEU A 172 13.09 2.26 -10.23
N THR A 173 12.44 1.44 -9.42
CA THR A 173 12.94 1.09 -8.08
C THR A 173 12.97 -0.42 -7.81
N ALA A 174 11.91 -1.16 -8.14
CA ALA A 174 11.88 -2.62 -7.97
C ALA A 174 12.57 -3.36 -9.14
N GLY A 175 12.62 -2.71 -10.31
CA GLY A 175 13.25 -3.26 -11.50
C GLY A 175 12.30 -4.13 -12.34
N THR A 176 12.90 -4.89 -13.26
CA THR A 176 12.18 -5.59 -14.33
C THR A 176 12.51 -7.06 -14.47
N VAL A 177 13.20 -7.66 -13.50
CA VAL A 177 13.58 -9.07 -13.53
C VAL A 177 12.34 -9.96 -13.50
N TYR A 178 12.24 -10.91 -14.41
CA TYR A 178 11.10 -11.78 -14.63
C TYR A 178 11.16 -13.12 -13.86
N LYS A 179 12.19 -13.33 -13.04
CA LYS A 179 12.32 -14.54 -12.21
C LYS A 179 11.57 -14.36 -10.89
N ILE A 180 11.19 -15.48 -10.26
CA ILE A 180 10.61 -15.47 -8.92
C ILE A 180 11.63 -14.89 -7.94
N PRO A 181 11.29 -13.83 -7.17
CA PRO A 181 12.20 -13.25 -6.20
C PRO A 181 12.45 -14.24 -5.05
N THR A 182 13.72 -14.44 -4.74
CA THR A 182 14.15 -15.31 -3.63
C THR A 182 14.37 -14.55 -2.32
N SER A 183 14.45 -13.22 -2.39
CA SER A 183 14.65 -12.31 -1.26
C SER A 183 13.95 -10.98 -1.51
N ILE A 184 13.68 -10.23 -0.46
CA ILE A 184 13.18 -8.85 -0.54
C ILE A 184 14.21 -7.90 -1.21
N MET A 185 15.48 -8.28 -1.21
CA MET A 185 16.57 -7.56 -1.90
C MET A 185 16.68 -7.97 -3.38
N SER A 186 15.92 -8.95 -3.84
CA SER A 186 15.89 -9.31 -5.26
C SER A 186 15.09 -8.29 -6.06
N SER A 187 15.55 -8.02 -7.29
CA SER A 187 14.75 -7.29 -8.27
C SER A 187 13.54 -8.14 -8.67
N GLY A 188 12.39 -7.50 -8.84
CA GLY A 188 11.16 -8.19 -9.23
C GLY A 188 10.25 -7.31 -10.07
N ARG A 189 9.65 -7.91 -11.10
CA ARG A 189 8.67 -7.27 -11.97
C ARG A 189 7.27 -7.53 -11.41
N THR A 190 6.50 -6.48 -11.12
CA THR A 190 5.08 -6.62 -10.74
C THR A 190 4.19 -6.84 -11.97
N LEU A 191 2.95 -7.28 -11.76
CA LEU A 191 1.98 -7.47 -12.83
C LEU A 191 1.72 -6.19 -13.62
N THR A 192 1.65 -5.04 -12.94
CA THR A 192 1.41 -3.74 -13.58
C THR A 192 2.61 -3.32 -14.42
N VAL A 193 3.84 -3.50 -13.91
CA VAL A 193 5.07 -3.27 -14.67
C VAL A 193 5.17 -4.24 -15.86
N HIS A 194 4.75 -5.49 -15.66
CA HIS A 194 4.71 -6.48 -16.75
C HIS A 194 3.76 -6.05 -17.86
N ALA A 195 2.52 -5.71 -17.55
CA ALA A 195 1.54 -5.24 -18.55
C ALA A 195 2.04 -3.99 -19.30
N PHE A 196 2.68 -3.06 -18.58
CA PHE A 196 3.30 -1.88 -19.18
C PHE A 196 4.41 -2.24 -20.19
N LEU A 197 5.31 -3.16 -19.83
CA LEU A 197 6.41 -3.57 -20.71
C LEU A 197 5.94 -4.39 -21.93
N GLU A 198 4.96 -5.30 -21.75
CA GLU A 198 4.37 -6.04 -22.88
C GLU A 198 3.77 -5.07 -23.92
N THR A 199 3.11 -3.99 -23.45
CA THR A 199 2.57 -2.97 -24.36
C THR A 199 3.65 -2.11 -25.01
N LYS A 200 4.63 -1.62 -24.22
CA LYS A 200 5.60 -0.62 -24.69
C LYS A 200 6.76 -1.24 -25.46
N GLU A 201 7.29 -2.38 -25.03
CA GLU A 201 8.47 -2.98 -25.63
C GLU A 201 8.12 -3.98 -26.74
N LYS A 202 7.04 -4.75 -26.56
CA LYS A 202 6.67 -5.81 -27.50
C LYS A 202 5.47 -5.47 -28.39
N GLY A 203 4.70 -4.43 -28.05
CA GLY A 203 3.45 -4.13 -28.75
C GLY A 203 2.36 -5.20 -28.56
N ASP A 204 2.54 -6.12 -27.60
CA ASP A 204 1.60 -7.21 -27.33
C ASP A 204 0.47 -6.76 -26.41
N ILE A 205 -0.53 -6.12 -27.00
CA ILE A 205 -1.73 -5.65 -26.31
C ILE A 205 -2.52 -6.82 -25.73
N ALA A 206 -2.50 -7.99 -26.37
CA ALA A 206 -3.28 -9.14 -25.91
C ALA A 206 -2.73 -9.72 -24.61
N SER A 207 -1.40 -9.88 -24.49
CA SER A 207 -0.75 -10.31 -23.24
C SER A 207 -0.88 -9.26 -22.14
N ALA A 208 -0.75 -7.97 -22.47
CA ALA A 208 -0.96 -6.88 -21.53
C ALA A 208 -2.40 -6.87 -20.98
N ALA A 209 -3.41 -7.05 -21.84
CA ALA A 209 -4.82 -7.15 -21.46
C ALA A 209 -5.08 -8.38 -20.57
N ALA A 210 -4.49 -9.54 -20.89
CA ALA A 210 -4.60 -10.74 -20.07
C ALA A 210 -4.01 -10.52 -18.67
N ALA A 211 -2.84 -9.88 -18.54
CA ALA A 211 -2.26 -9.51 -17.25
C ALA A 211 -3.16 -8.50 -16.50
N GLY A 212 -3.76 -7.54 -17.21
CA GLY A 212 -4.73 -6.59 -16.65
C GLY A 212 -5.98 -7.26 -16.07
N ILE A 213 -6.53 -8.26 -16.75
CA ILE A 213 -7.68 -9.04 -16.24
C ILE A 213 -7.29 -9.75 -14.94
N VAL A 214 -6.13 -10.40 -14.90
CA VAL A 214 -5.65 -11.07 -13.68
C VAL A 214 -5.44 -10.07 -12.55
N LEU A 215 -4.93 -8.88 -12.85
CA LEU A 215 -4.76 -7.80 -11.88
C LEU A 215 -6.10 -7.35 -11.28
N ILE A 216 -7.14 -7.17 -12.11
CA ILE A 216 -8.49 -6.80 -11.64
C ILE A 216 -9.06 -7.89 -10.74
N VAL A 217 -8.94 -9.17 -11.12
CA VAL A 217 -9.39 -10.30 -10.29
C VAL A 217 -8.63 -10.33 -8.96
N MET A 218 -7.31 -10.11 -8.98
CA MET A 218 -6.49 -10.06 -7.77
C MET A 218 -6.91 -8.91 -6.84
N ILE A 219 -7.16 -7.72 -7.38
CA ILE A 219 -7.68 -6.56 -6.61
C ILE A 219 -9.02 -6.93 -5.96
N PHE A 220 -9.92 -7.55 -6.72
CA PHE A 220 -11.23 -7.94 -6.22
C PHE A 220 -11.11 -8.93 -5.05
N ILE A 221 -10.29 -9.98 -5.20
CA ILE A 221 -10.05 -10.99 -4.15
C ILE A 221 -9.45 -10.34 -2.92
N LEU A 222 -8.40 -9.53 -3.07
CA LEU A 222 -7.74 -8.86 -1.95
C LEU A 222 -8.68 -7.91 -1.21
N ASN A 223 -9.52 -7.16 -1.93
CA ASN A 223 -10.54 -6.29 -1.33
C ASN A 223 -11.61 -7.09 -0.57
N LEU A 224 -12.05 -8.25 -1.09
CA LEU A 224 -12.97 -9.12 -0.37
C LEU A 224 -12.35 -9.66 0.91
N LEU A 225 -11.11 -10.14 0.85
CA LEU A 225 -10.39 -10.63 2.03
C LEU A 225 -10.22 -9.53 3.08
N ALA A 226 -9.81 -8.33 2.66
CA ALA A 226 -9.65 -7.19 3.56
C ALA A 226 -10.98 -6.75 4.21
N LYS A 227 -12.09 -6.74 3.46
CA LYS A 227 -13.44 -6.50 4.01
C LYS A 227 -13.85 -7.58 5.00
N PHE A 228 -13.56 -8.84 4.72
CA PHE A 228 -13.86 -9.95 5.63
C PHE A 228 -13.12 -9.81 6.96
N VAL A 229 -11.82 -9.48 6.91
CA VAL A 229 -11.00 -9.18 8.09
C VAL A 229 -11.59 -8.00 8.85
N SER A 230 -11.92 -6.89 8.18
CA SER A 230 -12.54 -5.72 8.80
C SER A 230 -13.85 -6.05 9.53
N LYS A 231 -14.70 -6.88 8.92
CA LYS A 231 -15.98 -7.30 9.54
C LYS A 231 -15.78 -8.14 10.80
N LYS A 232 -14.73 -8.96 10.84
CA LYS A 232 -14.41 -9.77 12.03
C LYS A 232 -13.98 -8.89 13.21
N PHE A 233 -13.20 -7.85 12.96
CA PHE A 233 -12.82 -6.88 13.99
C PHE A 233 -14.01 -6.05 14.49
N ASN A 234 -14.94 -5.70 13.61
CA ASN A 234 -16.16 -4.98 13.98
C ASN A 234 -17.09 -5.80 14.92
N LYS A 235 -17.18 -7.11 14.71
CA LYS A 235 -18.00 -8.00 15.56
C LYS A 235 -17.38 -8.28 16.94
N ALA A 236 -16.07 -8.12 17.08
CA ALA A 236 -15.39 -8.36 18.37
C ALA A 236 -15.52 -7.17 19.35
N ASN A 237 -16.03 -6.02 18.89
CA ASN A 237 -16.19 -4.80 19.71
C ASN A 237 -17.65 -4.52 20.14
N TYR A 238 -18.57 -5.44 19.88
CA TYR A 238 -19.94 -5.50 20.38
C TYR A 238 -20.17 -6.84 21.10
#